data_8141d031de5a6c85c5a07fc9fa38cee8
#
_entry.id   8141d031de5a6c85c5a07fc9fa38cee8
#
_cell.length_a   1.000
_cell.length_b   1.000
_cell.length_c   1.000
_cell.angle_alpha   90.00
_cell.angle_beta   90.00
_cell.angle_gamma   90.00
#
_symmetry.space_group_name_H-M   'P 1'
#
loop_
_entity.id
_entity.type
_entity.pdbx_description
1 polymer ?
#
loop_
_entity_poly.entity_id
_entity_poly.type
_entity_poly.pdbx_seq_one_letter_code
_entity_poly.pdbx_strand_id
1 'polypeptide(L)' 'MQTEIKLKTLYITLGQLLKIADIISSGGQAKFFLQEYAGKILVNGQPENRRGKKLYPDDLVEIADFGTYIMKA' A
#
# COMPACT_ATOMS: atom_id res chain seq x y z
N MET A 1 7.32 12.11 -4.28
CA MET A 1 8.27 11.18 -4.88
C MET A 1 7.60 9.84 -5.11
N GLN A 2 7.88 9.19 -6.23
CA GLN A 2 7.25 7.92 -6.58
C GLN A 2 8.24 6.79 -6.42
N THR A 3 7.82 5.73 -5.74
CA THR A 3 8.65 4.56 -5.51
C THR A 3 8.06 3.39 -6.28
N GLU A 4 8.92 2.67 -7.00
CA GLU A 4 8.49 1.47 -7.72
C GLU A 4 8.59 0.27 -6.79
N ILE A 5 7.54 -0.53 -6.76
CA ILE A 5 7.50 -1.77 -6.00
C ILE A 5 7.42 -2.92 -7.00
N LYS A 6 8.49 -3.69 -7.11
CA LYS A 6 8.53 -4.80 -8.06
C LYS A 6 7.80 -6.01 -7.47
N LEU A 7 6.80 -6.49 -8.18
CA LEU A 7 6.03 -7.65 -7.75
C LEU A 7 6.75 -8.93 -8.17
N LYS A 8 6.90 -9.85 -7.22
CA LYS A 8 7.47 -11.19 -7.49
C LYS A 8 6.39 -12.22 -7.71
N THR A 9 5.13 -11.83 -7.48
CA THR A 9 3.96 -12.66 -7.64
C THR A 9 2.94 -11.90 -8.46
N LEU A 10 1.78 -12.50 -8.72
CA LEU A 10 0.73 -11.86 -9.51
C LEU A 10 0.23 -10.55 -8.88
N TYR A 11 0.25 -10.50 -7.54
CA TYR A 11 -0.18 -9.32 -6.79
C TYR A 11 0.44 -9.37 -5.40
N ILE A 12 0.35 -8.24 -4.69
CA ILE A 12 0.58 -8.20 -3.25
C ILE A 12 -0.63 -7.54 -2.61
N THR A 13 -0.79 -7.66 -1.29
CA THR A 13 -1.87 -6.97 -0.60
C THR A 13 -1.38 -5.61 -0.11
N LEU A 14 -2.34 -4.73 0.21
CA LEU A 14 -2.01 -3.41 0.75
C LEU A 14 -1.19 -3.55 2.04
N GLY A 15 -1.56 -4.49 2.91
CA GLY A 15 -0.79 -4.74 4.13
C GLY A 15 0.64 -5.15 3.84
N GLN A 16 0.85 -5.97 2.81
CA GLN A 16 2.19 -6.36 2.40
C GLN A 16 2.99 -5.17 1.86
N LEU A 17 2.34 -4.29 1.12
CA LEU A 17 2.99 -3.08 0.63
C LEU A 17 3.50 -2.22 1.79
N LEU A 18 2.68 -2.06 2.83
CA LEU A 18 3.08 -1.26 3.99
C LEU A 18 4.34 -1.82 4.65
N LYS A 19 4.46 -3.16 4.70
CA LYS A 19 5.66 -3.81 5.23
C LYS A 19 6.86 -3.63 4.30
N ILE A 20 6.66 -3.83 3.01
CA ILE A 20 7.73 -3.69 2.01
C ILE A 20 8.27 -2.27 2.01
N ALA A 21 7.39 -1.28 2.13
CA ALA A 21 7.77 0.12 2.15
C ALA A 21 8.33 0.56 3.51
N ASP A 22 8.44 -0.37 4.46
CA ASP A 22 8.97 -0.12 5.79
C ASP A 22 8.16 0.93 6.58
N ILE A 23 6.87 1.02 6.27
CA ILE A 23 5.95 1.90 6.99
C ILE A 23 5.51 1.23 8.28
N ILE A 24 5.36 -0.09 8.25
CA ILE A 24 5.06 -0.89 9.42
C ILE A 24 6.08 -2.02 9.51
N SER A 25 6.27 -2.58 10.70
CA SER A 25 7.25 -3.65 10.91
C SER A 25 6.62 -5.02 11.04
N SER A 26 5.32 -5.11 11.26
CA SER A 26 4.61 -6.40 11.37
C SER A 26 3.21 -6.27 10.83
N GLY A 27 2.64 -7.44 10.45
CA GLY A 27 1.27 -7.47 9.93
C GLY A 27 0.22 -6.98 10.92
N GLY A 28 0.49 -7.16 12.22
CA GLY A 28 -0.45 -6.69 13.24
C GLY A 28 -0.58 -5.17 13.29
N GLN A 29 0.45 -4.45 12.85
CA GLN A 29 0.39 -2.99 12.83
C GLN A 29 -0.45 -2.44 11.67
N ALA A 30 -0.69 -3.24 10.65
CA ALA A 30 -1.41 -2.77 9.47
C ALA A 30 -2.81 -2.28 9.83
N LYS A 31 -3.50 -3.01 10.70
CA LYS A 31 -4.85 -2.63 11.12
C LYS A 31 -4.87 -1.23 11.76
N PHE A 32 -3.95 -0.98 12.66
CA PHE A 32 -3.88 0.31 13.35
C PHE A 32 -3.48 1.42 12.40
N PHE A 33 -2.51 1.15 11.53
CA PHE A 33 -2.07 2.14 10.57
C PHE A 33 -3.22 2.54 9.64
N LEU A 34 -3.96 1.55 9.12
CA LEU A 34 -5.07 1.82 8.20
C LEU A 34 -6.20 2.58 8.87
N GLN A 35 -6.44 2.34 10.17
CA GLN A 35 -7.43 3.11 10.91
C GLN A 35 -6.98 4.55 11.11
N GLU A 36 -5.72 4.75 11.46
CA GLU A 36 -5.17 6.08 11.70
C GLU A 36 -5.11 6.90 10.41
N TYR A 37 -4.85 6.24 9.29
CA TYR A 37 -4.74 6.90 7.99
C TYR A 37 -6.01 6.76 7.15
N ALA A 38 -7.16 6.55 7.79
CA ALA A 38 -8.43 6.42 7.08
C ALA A 38 -8.66 7.64 6.19
N GLY A 39 -8.96 7.41 4.91
CA GLY A 39 -9.16 8.47 3.93
C GLY A 39 -7.88 9.08 3.39
N LYS A 40 -6.71 8.68 3.90
CA LYS A 40 -5.41 9.22 3.47
C LYS A 40 -4.60 8.24 2.64
N ILE A 41 -5.17 7.07 2.34
CA ILE A 41 -4.54 6.07 1.49
C ILE A 41 -5.44 5.86 0.28
N LEU A 42 -4.89 6.11 -0.90
CA LEU A 42 -5.64 6.00 -2.15
C LEU A 42 -5.03 4.93 -3.03
N VAL A 43 -5.86 4.04 -3.54
CA VAL A 43 -5.46 3.06 -4.55
C VAL A 43 -6.14 3.47 -5.86
N ASN A 44 -5.34 3.86 -6.83
CA ASN A 44 -5.83 4.38 -8.11
C ASN A 44 -6.85 5.50 -7.92
N GLY A 45 -6.56 6.39 -6.95
CA GLY A 45 -7.40 7.55 -6.66
C GLY A 45 -8.60 7.27 -5.78
N GLN A 46 -8.80 6.04 -5.33
CA GLN A 46 -9.94 5.65 -4.49
C GLN A 46 -9.46 5.37 -3.07
N PRO A 47 -10.13 5.92 -2.04
CA PRO A 47 -9.76 5.61 -0.66
C PRO A 47 -9.87 4.12 -0.39
N GLU A 48 -8.87 3.57 0.30
CA GLU A 48 -8.82 2.15 0.61
C GLU A 48 -8.38 1.95 2.05
N ASN A 49 -9.09 1.10 2.80
CA ASN A 49 -8.75 0.83 4.18
C ASN A 49 -8.63 -0.67 4.48
N ARG A 50 -8.74 -1.53 3.47
CA ARG A 50 -8.64 -2.98 3.66
C ARG A 50 -7.20 -3.43 3.48
N ARG A 51 -6.61 -4.04 4.50
CA ARG A 51 -5.24 -4.54 4.38
C ARG A 51 -5.12 -5.68 3.37
N GLY A 52 -6.23 -6.38 3.09
CA GLY A 52 -6.26 -7.46 2.12
C GLY A 52 -6.52 -7.03 0.68
N LYS A 53 -6.60 -5.72 0.43
CA LYS A 53 -6.80 -5.23 -0.93
C LYS A 53 -5.66 -5.69 -1.81
N LYS A 54 -5.97 -6.40 -2.90
CA LYS A 54 -4.97 -6.88 -3.85
C LYS A 54 -4.49 -5.76 -4.75
N LEU A 55 -3.17 -5.67 -4.90
CA LEU A 55 -2.52 -4.67 -5.73
C LEU A 55 -1.83 -5.39 -6.88
N TYR A 56 -2.19 -5.01 -8.10
CA TYR A 56 -1.69 -5.63 -9.33
C TYR A 56 -0.70 -4.72 -10.04
N PRO A 57 0.04 -5.21 -11.05
CA PRO A 57 0.91 -4.33 -11.83
C PRO A 57 0.15 -3.11 -12.35
N ASP A 58 0.82 -1.96 -12.31
CA ASP A 58 0.32 -0.64 -12.71
C ASP A 58 -0.63 0.00 -11.71
N ASP A 59 -0.97 -0.68 -10.61
CA ASP A 59 -1.74 -0.03 -9.56
C ASP A 59 -0.89 1.04 -8.88
N LEU A 60 -1.52 2.18 -8.60
CA LEU A 60 -0.86 3.32 -7.97
C LEU A 60 -1.43 3.51 -6.58
N VAL A 61 -0.55 3.54 -5.57
CA VAL A 61 -0.95 3.71 -4.17
C VAL A 61 -0.35 5.01 -3.66
N GLU A 62 -1.19 5.90 -3.17
CA GLU A 62 -0.77 7.16 -2.58
C GLU A 62 -1.03 7.11 -1.07
N ILE A 63 0.01 7.35 -0.29
CA ILE A 63 -0.08 7.32 1.17
C ILE A 63 0.39 8.67 1.70
N ALA A 64 -0.52 9.41 2.36
CA ALA A 64 -0.20 10.72 2.92
C ALA A 64 1.01 10.61 3.84
N ASP A 65 1.89 11.60 3.78
CA ASP A 65 3.11 11.71 4.59
C ASP A 65 4.22 10.74 4.18
N PHE A 66 3.93 9.75 3.32
CA PHE A 66 4.94 8.76 2.90
C PHE A 66 5.26 8.84 1.41
N GLY A 67 4.27 9.12 0.58
CA GLY A 67 4.50 9.27 -0.85
C GLY A 67 3.65 8.34 -1.69
N THR A 68 4.10 8.12 -2.92
CA THR A 68 3.37 7.38 -3.93
C THR A 68 4.16 6.14 -4.31
N TYR A 69 3.46 5.02 -4.46
CA TYR A 69 4.05 3.73 -4.78
C TYR A 69 3.37 3.16 -6.02
N ILE A 70 4.16 2.79 -7.03
CA ILE A 70 3.64 2.17 -8.25
C ILE A 70 4.05 0.69 -8.28
N MET A 71 3.07 -0.19 -8.53
CA MET A 71 3.34 -1.62 -8.62
C MET A 71 3.87 -1.94 -10.01
N LYS A 72 4.97 -2.70 -10.08
CA LYS A 72 5.58 -3.13 -11.34
C LYS A 72 5.69 -4.65 -11.39
N ALA A 73 5.46 -5.20 -12.58
CA ALA A 73 5.62 -6.64 -12.80
C ALA A 73 7.10 -7.06 -12.77
#